data_edfccba07f15c72f4477b144c55ea77a
#
_entry.id   edfccba07f15c72f4477b144c55ea77a
#
_cell.length_a   1.000
_cell.length_b   1.000
_cell.length_c   1.000
_cell.angle_alpha   90.00
_cell.angle_beta   90.00
_cell.angle_gamma   90.00
#
_symmetry.space_group_name_H-M   'P 1'
#
loop_
_entity.id
_entity.type
_entity.pdbx_description
1 polymer ?
#
loop_
_entity_poly.entity_id
_entity_poly.type
_entity_poly.pdbx_seq_one_letter_code
_entity_poly.pdbx_strand_id
1 'polypeptide(L)'
;MKKLFLVALLSLSFGLNAQYFSITYINVSSEDVPEVARLETQYWSKVAKANIDAGKQLGWGLFARIGGNSDAWTHAFVNVYETIDQMMDQSIWNPEELIGVSQEDISTVQYYNGSGTNHWKIQGQVPGESGIAAVWNYGRPENLEGFVSDNVNLWGPYFEKNDTGRTNWGIATKITGVNQSNATVMTWDGYETVADAVKVLAGEGVPQGSPRGENTGEYLPNGFLARIVVQQLMWIDSNQ
;
A
#
# COMPACT_ATOMS: atom_id res chain seq x y z
N MET A 1 42.91 23.70 -32.40
CA MET A 1 42.67 22.39 -31.77
C MET A 1 41.38 22.49 -30.92
N LYS A 2 40.23 22.04 -31.47
CA LYS A 2 38.94 22.10 -30.81
C LYS A 2 38.77 20.78 -30.04
N LYS A 3 38.73 20.85 -28.69
CA LYS A 3 38.45 19.70 -27.86
C LYS A 3 36.94 19.47 -27.88
N LEU A 4 36.47 18.39 -28.53
CA LEU A 4 35.11 17.89 -28.42
C LEU A 4 34.96 17.28 -27.03
N PHE A 5 34.13 17.91 -26.19
CA PHE A 5 33.61 17.28 -24.95
C PHE A 5 32.43 16.39 -25.33
N LEU A 6 32.67 15.08 -25.33
CA LEU A 6 31.64 14.08 -25.48
C LEU A 6 30.96 13.95 -24.10
N VAL A 7 29.83 14.62 -23.90
CA VAL A 7 28.97 14.40 -22.73
C VAL A 7 28.21 13.10 -22.99
N ALA A 8 28.69 12.03 -22.37
CA ALA A 8 27.93 10.79 -22.27
C ALA A 8 26.72 11.04 -21.34
N LEU A 9 25.56 11.26 -21.93
CA LEU A 9 24.28 11.15 -21.19
C LEU A 9 24.13 9.67 -20.77
N LEU A 10 24.52 9.37 -19.53
CA LEU A 10 24.03 8.19 -18.86
C LEU A 10 22.53 8.44 -18.60
N SER A 11 21.71 8.00 -19.55
CA SER A 11 20.30 7.75 -19.29
C SER A 11 20.25 6.60 -18.28
N LEU A 12 20.18 6.95 -17.00
CA LEU A 12 19.64 6.06 -15.96
C LEU A 12 18.19 5.78 -16.34
N SER A 13 18.00 4.76 -17.17
CA SER A 13 16.73 4.09 -17.28
C SER A 13 16.48 3.49 -15.89
N PHE A 14 15.76 4.24 -15.04
CA PHE A 14 15.04 3.63 -13.94
C PHE A 14 14.07 2.63 -14.60
N GLY A 15 14.53 1.39 -14.69
CA GLY A 15 13.65 0.30 -15.06
C GLY A 15 12.46 0.40 -14.10
N LEU A 16 11.27 0.52 -14.66
CA LEU A 16 10.02 0.30 -13.94
C LEU A 16 10.01 -1.19 -13.57
N ASN A 17 10.81 -1.57 -12.56
CA ASN A 17 10.71 -2.88 -11.96
C ASN A 17 9.33 -2.90 -11.31
N ALA A 18 8.47 -3.73 -11.85
CA ALA A 18 7.13 -3.91 -11.31
C ALA A 18 7.28 -4.35 -9.85
N GLN A 19 6.87 -3.49 -8.94
CA GLN A 19 6.84 -3.80 -7.52
C GLN A 19 5.56 -4.57 -7.19
N TYR A 20 5.65 -5.39 -6.17
CA TYR A 20 4.56 -6.21 -5.67
C TYR A 20 4.34 -5.95 -4.20
N PHE A 21 3.13 -6.14 -3.73
CA PHE A 21 2.88 -6.11 -2.30
C PHE A 21 1.79 -7.09 -1.90
N SER A 22 1.87 -7.55 -0.67
CA SER A 22 0.79 -8.27 -0.01
C SER A 22 0.12 -7.37 1.03
N ILE A 23 -1.20 -7.51 1.16
CA ILE A 23 -1.94 -6.98 2.30
C ILE A 23 -2.55 -8.16 3.04
N THR A 24 -2.14 -8.34 4.29
CA THR A 24 -2.75 -9.30 5.21
C THR A 24 -3.68 -8.56 6.14
N TYR A 25 -4.98 -8.80 6.01
CA TYR A 25 -6.02 -8.24 6.87
C TYR A 25 -6.22 -9.15 8.06
N ILE A 26 -6.33 -8.57 9.25
CA ILE A 26 -6.59 -9.30 10.49
C ILE A 26 -7.74 -8.67 11.26
N ASN A 27 -8.50 -9.49 11.98
CA ASN A 27 -9.49 -9.04 12.92
C ASN A 27 -9.01 -9.35 14.35
N VAL A 28 -8.78 -8.29 15.13
CA VAL A 28 -8.27 -8.36 16.50
C VAL A 28 -9.33 -7.78 17.43
N SER A 29 -9.58 -8.43 18.55
CA SER A 29 -10.49 -7.88 19.56
C SER A 29 -9.93 -6.61 20.18
N SER A 30 -10.77 -5.69 20.64
CA SER A 30 -10.30 -4.42 21.21
C SER A 30 -9.40 -4.59 22.43
N GLU A 31 -9.56 -5.68 23.18
CA GLU A 31 -8.75 -6.01 24.35
C GLU A 31 -7.34 -6.49 23.98
N ASP A 32 -7.17 -7.11 22.81
CA ASP A 32 -5.90 -7.67 22.33
C ASP A 32 -5.09 -6.67 21.49
N VAL A 33 -5.71 -5.59 20.97
CA VAL A 33 -5.06 -4.59 20.13
C VAL A 33 -3.76 -4.04 20.75
N PRO A 34 -3.69 -3.67 22.06
CA PRO A 34 -2.45 -3.16 22.63
C PRO A 34 -1.30 -4.17 22.60
N GLU A 35 -1.60 -5.44 22.82
CA GLU A 35 -0.57 -6.48 22.82
C GLU A 35 -0.11 -6.81 21.39
N VAL A 36 -1.03 -6.94 20.43
CA VAL A 36 -0.69 -7.09 19.02
C VAL A 36 0.17 -5.92 18.55
N ALA A 37 -0.25 -4.69 18.81
CA ALA A 37 0.52 -3.51 18.43
C ALA A 37 1.92 -3.51 19.06
N ARG A 38 2.07 -3.91 20.33
CA ARG A 38 3.35 -4.02 21.01
C ARG A 38 4.26 -5.06 20.34
N LEU A 39 3.76 -6.27 20.10
CA LEU A 39 4.53 -7.35 19.49
C LEU A 39 4.97 -6.99 18.07
N GLU A 40 4.07 -6.43 17.29
CA GLU A 40 4.35 -6.03 15.92
C GLU A 40 5.37 -4.88 15.83
N THR A 41 5.21 -3.83 16.67
CA THR A 41 6.09 -2.66 16.60
C THR A 41 7.42 -2.85 17.34
N GLN A 42 7.52 -3.75 18.32
CA GLN A 42 8.77 -3.97 19.06
C GLN A 42 9.60 -5.13 18.52
N TYR A 43 9.01 -6.11 17.85
CA TYR A 43 9.69 -7.32 17.41
C TYR A 43 9.55 -7.54 15.89
N TRP A 44 8.35 -7.69 15.36
CA TRP A 44 8.15 -7.97 13.93
C TRP A 44 8.66 -6.84 13.03
N SER A 45 8.59 -5.61 13.50
CA SER A 45 9.22 -4.47 12.83
C SER A 45 10.74 -4.65 12.65
N LYS A 46 11.43 -5.25 13.63
CA LYS A 46 12.88 -5.51 13.53
C LYS A 46 13.17 -6.66 12.58
N VAL A 47 12.30 -7.68 12.53
CA VAL A 47 12.39 -8.76 11.54
C VAL A 47 12.23 -8.18 10.13
N ALA A 48 11.23 -7.34 9.93
CA ALA A 48 11.01 -6.63 8.67
C ALA A 48 12.21 -5.75 8.30
N LYS A 49 12.75 -4.97 9.25
CA LYS A 49 13.94 -4.13 9.01
C LYS A 49 15.15 -4.96 8.60
N ALA A 50 15.40 -6.08 9.26
CA ALA A 50 16.50 -6.99 8.89
C ALA A 50 16.33 -7.53 7.46
N ASN A 51 15.10 -7.87 7.05
CA ASN A 51 14.81 -8.31 5.69
C ASN A 51 14.99 -7.18 4.66
N ILE A 52 14.60 -5.95 5.00
CA ILE A 52 14.80 -4.77 4.15
C ILE A 52 16.29 -4.49 3.99
N ASP A 53 17.07 -4.51 5.06
CA ASP A 53 18.53 -4.30 5.03
C ASP A 53 19.27 -5.39 4.23
N ALA A 54 18.72 -6.61 4.22
CA ALA A 54 19.23 -7.72 3.41
C ALA A 54 18.74 -7.70 1.95
N GLY A 55 17.91 -6.73 1.54
CA GLY A 55 17.35 -6.63 0.19
C GLY A 55 16.31 -7.71 -0.14
N LYS A 56 15.76 -8.39 0.86
CA LYS A 56 14.73 -9.42 0.70
C LYS A 56 13.31 -8.84 0.64
N GLN A 57 13.14 -7.60 1.08
CA GLN A 57 11.89 -6.85 1.14
C GLN A 57 12.18 -5.36 0.93
N LEU A 58 11.23 -4.60 0.40
CA LEU A 58 11.38 -3.15 0.16
C LEU A 58 10.73 -2.29 1.25
N GLY A 59 9.67 -2.80 1.87
CA GLY A 59 8.95 -2.07 2.90
C GLY A 59 7.98 -2.94 3.68
N TRP A 60 7.68 -2.51 4.90
CA TRP A 60 6.72 -3.13 5.81
C TRP A 60 5.90 -2.06 6.52
N GLY A 61 4.61 -2.28 6.67
CA GLY A 61 3.75 -1.36 7.40
C GLY A 61 2.63 -2.04 8.16
N LEU A 62 2.28 -1.46 9.31
CA LEU A 62 1.11 -1.81 10.12
C LEU A 62 0.11 -0.65 10.06
N PHE A 63 -1.12 -0.98 9.71
CA PHE A 63 -2.23 -0.05 9.55
C PHE A 63 -3.41 -0.45 10.42
N ALA A 64 -4.07 0.53 11.04
CA ALA A 64 -5.36 0.36 11.70
C ALA A 64 -6.48 0.87 10.78
N ARG A 65 -7.58 0.14 10.68
CA ARG A 65 -8.78 0.60 9.99
C ARG A 65 -9.52 1.63 10.84
N ILE A 66 -9.95 2.72 10.21
CA ILE A 66 -10.81 3.72 10.85
C ILE A 66 -12.27 3.45 10.47
N GLY A 67 -13.08 3.16 11.48
CA GLY A 67 -14.49 2.80 11.30
C GLY A 67 -14.68 1.37 10.78
N GLY A 68 -15.94 1.00 10.57
CA GLY A 68 -16.36 -0.33 10.15
C GLY A 68 -17.31 -0.97 11.15
N ASN A 69 -17.83 -2.15 10.80
CA ASN A 69 -18.64 -2.99 11.69
C ASN A 69 -17.76 -4.05 12.38
N SER A 70 -18.35 -4.79 13.33
CA SER A 70 -17.67 -5.83 14.11
C SER A 70 -17.07 -6.97 13.28
N ASP A 71 -17.62 -7.22 12.08
CA ASP A 71 -17.18 -8.33 11.22
C ASP A 71 -16.08 -7.89 10.24
N ALA A 72 -15.73 -6.59 10.25
CA ALA A 72 -14.68 -6.07 9.40
C ALA A 72 -13.30 -6.39 10.00
N TRP A 73 -12.29 -6.48 9.14
CA TRP A 73 -10.91 -6.49 9.59
C TRP A 73 -10.60 -5.17 10.33
N THR A 74 -9.74 -5.25 11.33
CA THR A 74 -9.38 -4.11 12.19
C THR A 74 -8.00 -3.55 11.87
N HIS A 75 -7.05 -4.43 11.51
CA HIS A 75 -5.68 -4.06 11.18
C HIS A 75 -5.23 -4.76 9.88
N ALA A 76 -4.21 -4.21 9.27
CA ALA A 76 -3.60 -4.79 8.09
C ALA A 76 -2.09 -4.62 8.11
N PHE A 77 -1.39 -5.66 7.63
CA PHE A 77 0.04 -5.60 7.31
C PHE A 77 0.21 -5.38 5.81
N VAL A 78 1.06 -4.46 5.44
CA VAL A 78 1.49 -4.24 4.05
C VAL A 78 2.95 -4.63 3.94
N ASN A 79 3.28 -5.55 3.04
CA ASN A 79 4.64 -5.97 2.76
C ASN A 79 4.94 -5.68 1.28
N VAL A 80 5.99 -4.92 1.00
CA VAL A 80 6.38 -4.52 -0.36
C VAL A 80 7.63 -5.26 -0.81
N TYR A 81 7.64 -5.74 -2.07
CA TYR A 81 8.69 -6.56 -2.65
C TYR A 81 9.03 -6.12 -4.06
N GLU A 82 10.26 -6.39 -4.50
CA GLU A 82 10.68 -6.13 -5.87
C GLU A 82 10.17 -7.20 -6.83
N THR A 83 10.10 -8.48 -6.38
CA THR A 83 9.72 -9.62 -7.21
C THR A 83 8.64 -10.48 -6.57
N ILE A 84 7.96 -11.29 -7.39
CA ILE A 84 7.00 -12.29 -6.91
C ILE A 84 7.70 -13.35 -6.07
N ASP A 85 8.92 -13.77 -6.45
CA ASP A 85 9.67 -14.79 -5.72
C ASP A 85 9.98 -14.31 -4.30
N GLN A 86 10.40 -13.06 -4.12
CA GLN A 86 10.57 -12.47 -2.79
C GLN A 86 9.24 -12.43 -2.00
N MET A 87 8.13 -12.02 -2.66
CA MET A 87 6.82 -11.94 -2.02
C MET A 87 6.31 -13.32 -1.55
N MET A 88 6.68 -14.39 -2.24
CA MET A 88 6.24 -15.75 -1.91
C MET A 88 7.20 -16.50 -1.00
N ASP A 89 8.39 -15.96 -0.72
CA ASP A 89 9.37 -16.54 0.17
C ASP A 89 9.00 -16.34 1.65
N GLN A 90 8.41 -17.37 2.27
CA GLN A 90 8.05 -17.33 3.69
C GLN A 90 9.25 -17.55 4.62
N SER A 91 10.40 -18.00 4.11
CA SER A 91 11.58 -18.27 4.93
C SER A 91 12.22 -17.02 5.52
N ILE A 92 11.91 -15.84 4.96
CA ILE A 92 12.39 -14.55 5.45
C ILE A 92 11.81 -14.16 6.82
N TRP A 93 10.70 -14.79 7.24
CA TRP A 93 10.03 -14.49 8.51
C TRP A 93 10.50 -15.40 9.64
N ASN A 94 11.82 -15.40 9.90
CA ASN A 94 12.45 -16.20 10.95
C ASN A 94 13.04 -15.28 12.05
N PRO A 95 12.26 -14.96 13.11
CA PRO A 95 12.70 -14.02 14.13
C PRO A 95 13.86 -14.57 14.97
N GLU A 96 13.97 -15.89 15.16
CA GLU A 96 15.06 -16.48 15.92
C GLU A 96 16.41 -16.24 15.23
N GLU A 97 16.48 -16.43 13.92
CA GLU A 97 17.68 -16.17 13.11
C GLU A 97 18.00 -14.67 13.01
N LEU A 98 16.98 -13.82 12.81
CA LEU A 98 17.18 -12.41 12.49
C LEU A 98 17.36 -11.50 13.72
N ILE A 99 16.68 -11.81 14.82
CA ILE A 99 16.69 -10.96 16.02
C ILE A 99 16.90 -11.74 17.32
N GLY A 100 17.15 -13.06 17.26
CA GLY A 100 17.45 -13.89 18.44
C GLY A 100 16.27 -14.11 19.39
N VAL A 101 15.02 -13.96 18.90
CA VAL A 101 13.80 -14.14 19.69
C VAL A 101 12.97 -15.28 19.12
N SER A 102 12.49 -16.19 20.00
CA SER A 102 11.65 -17.30 19.56
C SER A 102 10.37 -16.79 18.90
N GLN A 103 9.95 -17.38 17.79
CA GLN A 103 8.69 -17.06 17.13
C GLN A 103 7.48 -17.29 18.05
N GLU A 104 7.54 -18.28 18.95
CA GLU A 104 6.47 -18.57 19.90
C GLU A 104 6.26 -17.41 20.88
N ASP A 105 7.35 -16.76 21.32
CA ASP A 105 7.27 -15.64 22.28
C ASP A 105 6.69 -14.34 21.69
N ILE A 106 6.74 -14.19 20.37
CA ILE A 106 6.28 -12.96 19.69
C ILE A 106 5.13 -13.20 18.71
N SER A 107 4.56 -14.41 18.67
CA SER A 107 3.46 -14.73 17.78
C SER A 107 2.23 -13.90 18.10
N THR A 108 1.63 -13.31 17.07
CA THR A 108 0.38 -12.53 17.17
C THR A 108 -0.83 -13.30 16.65
N VAL A 109 -0.61 -14.46 16.01
CA VAL A 109 -1.66 -15.24 15.34
C VAL A 109 -2.76 -15.70 16.30
N GLN A 110 -2.43 -15.97 17.56
CA GLN A 110 -3.40 -16.36 18.59
C GLN A 110 -4.45 -15.29 18.92
N TYR A 111 -4.15 -14.03 18.58
CA TYR A 111 -5.06 -12.89 18.82
C TYR A 111 -5.98 -12.60 17.61
N TYR A 112 -5.85 -13.35 16.50
CA TYR A 112 -6.64 -13.10 15.31
C TYR A 112 -7.94 -13.90 15.32
N ASN A 113 -9.06 -13.21 15.27
CA ASN A 113 -10.39 -13.81 15.06
C ASN A 113 -10.64 -14.15 13.58
N GLY A 114 -9.73 -13.78 12.70
CA GLY A 114 -9.75 -14.07 11.28
C GLY A 114 -8.64 -13.33 10.57
N SER A 115 -8.18 -13.91 9.47
CA SER A 115 -7.15 -13.31 8.62
C SER A 115 -7.35 -13.66 7.16
N GLY A 116 -6.77 -12.86 6.27
CA GLY A 116 -6.76 -13.13 4.84
C GLY A 116 -5.76 -12.26 4.12
N THR A 117 -5.05 -12.82 3.14
CA THR A 117 -4.01 -12.12 2.38
C THR A 117 -4.41 -11.95 0.92
N ASN A 118 -4.21 -10.76 0.40
CA ASN A 118 -4.31 -10.43 -1.01
C ASN A 118 -2.95 -9.99 -1.55
N HIS A 119 -2.63 -10.39 -2.78
CA HIS A 119 -1.40 -10.03 -3.48
C HIS A 119 -1.71 -9.09 -4.63
N TRP A 120 -0.88 -8.07 -4.79
CA TRP A 120 -1.09 -6.96 -5.70
C TRP A 120 0.18 -6.67 -6.51
N LYS A 121 -0.02 -6.21 -7.75
CA LYS A 121 1.05 -5.67 -8.62
C LYS A 121 0.84 -4.17 -8.76
N ILE A 122 1.84 -3.37 -8.41
CA ILE A 122 1.82 -1.92 -8.60
C ILE A 122 1.85 -1.63 -10.10
N GLN A 123 0.95 -0.78 -10.56
CA GLN A 123 0.85 -0.34 -11.95
C GLN A 123 1.35 1.09 -12.14
N GLY A 124 1.29 1.91 -11.09
CA GLY A 124 1.78 3.27 -11.07
C GLY A 124 1.70 3.85 -9.67
N GLN A 125 2.55 4.82 -9.37
CA GLN A 125 2.55 5.54 -8.12
C GLN A 125 3.16 6.93 -8.27
N VAL A 126 2.73 7.85 -7.45
CA VAL A 126 3.35 9.14 -7.19
C VAL A 126 3.93 9.05 -5.79
N PRO A 127 5.26 8.93 -5.67
CA PRO A 127 5.91 8.87 -4.36
C PRO A 127 5.76 10.21 -3.65
N GLY A 128 5.82 10.18 -2.34
CA GLY A 128 5.78 11.38 -1.50
C GLY A 128 6.09 11.03 -0.06
N GLU A 129 5.98 12.00 0.82
CA GLU A 129 6.16 11.76 2.25
C GLU A 129 5.09 10.78 2.76
N SER A 130 5.47 9.91 3.68
CA SER A 130 4.51 9.01 4.30
C SER A 130 3.58 9.81 5.19
N GLY A 131 2.33 10.03 4.75
CA GLY A 131 1.28 10.54 5.60
C GLY A 131 0.91 9.49 6.66
N ILE A 132 0.29 9.95 7.74
CA ILE A 132 -0.18 9.04 8.80
C ILE A 132 -1.54 8.40 8.50
N ALA A 133 -2.16 8.74 7.38
CA ALA A 133 -3.44 8.17 6.97
C ALA A 133 -3.50 7.94 5.47
N ALA A 134 -4.34 7.00 5.06
CA ALA A 134 -4.65 6.81 3.65
C ALA A 134 -6.12 6.44 3.44
N VAL A 135 -6.64 6.71 2.25
CA VAL A 135 -7.88 6.12 1.75
C VAL A 135 -7.51 4.99 0.79
N TRP A 136 -7.90 3.77 1.12
CA TRP A 136 -7.80 2.61 0.24
C TRP A 136 -9.11 2.44 -0.52
N ASN A 137 -9.06 2.61 -1.83
CA ASN A 137 -10.22 2.51 -2.69
C ASN A 137 -10.17 1.18 -3.45
N TYR A 138 -11.11 0.29 -3.21
CA TYR A 138 -11.22 -1.01 -3.85
C TYR A 138 -12.25 -0.95 -4.96
N GLY A 139 -11.84 -1.25 -6.18
CA GLY A 139 -12.66 -1.15 -7.37
C GLY A 139 -12.73 -2.44 -8.17
N ARG A 140 -13.77 -2.52 -9.01
CA ARG A 140 -13.93 -3.53 -10.03
C ARG A 140 -14.41 -2.87 -11.33
N PRO A 141 -13.49 -2.22 -12.06
CA PRO A 141 -13.85 -1.57 -13.31
C PRO A 141 -14.32 -2.60 -14.36
N GLU A 142 -15.31 -2.22 -15.17
CA GLU A 142 -15.80 -3.01 -16.29
C GLU A 142 -14.72 -3.17 -17.37
N ASN A 143 -13.91 -2.13 -17.56
CA ASN A 143 -12.70 -2.16 -18.39
C ASN A 143 -11.46 -1.91 -17.50
N LEU A 144 -10.84 -2.99 -17.02
CA LEU A 144 -9.67 -2.92 -16.13
C LEU A 144 -8.47 -2.25 -16.81
N GLU A 145 -8.20 -2.59 -18.08
CA GLU A 145 -7.06 -2.05 -18.83
C GLU A 145 -7.20 -0.53 -19.05
N GLY A 146 -8.39 -0.09 -19.47
CA GLY A 146 -8.69 1.33 -19.63
C GLY A 146 -8.58 2.10 -18.32
N PHE A 147 -9.14 1.55 -17.23
CA PHE A 147 -9.04 2.17 -15.90
C PHE A 147 -7.59 2.32 -15.43
N VAL A 148 -6.77 1.26 -15.58
CA VAL A 148 -5.34 1.31 -15.22
C VAL A 148 -4.60 2.32 -16.09
N SER A 149 -4.86 2.32 -17.41
CA SER A 149 -4.25 3.26 -18.34
C SER A 149 -4.54 4.73 -17.98
N ASP A 150 -5.80 5.06 -17.69
CA ASP A 150 -6.19 6.42 -17.27
C ASP A 150 -5.52 6.81 -15.95
N ASN A 151 -5.47 5.87 -15.00
CA ASN A 151 -4.81 6.16 -13.72
C ASN A 151 -3.31 6.40 -13.88
N VAL A 152 -2.62 5.60 -14.68
CA VAL A 152 -1.16 5.75 -14.89
C VAL A 152 -0.83 6.98 -15.75
N ASN A 153 -1.61 7.25 -16.81
CA ASN A 153 -1.25 8.25 -17.81
C ASN A 153 -1.93 9.61 -17.59
N LEU A 154 -3.04 9.67 -16.84
CA LEU A 154 -3.77 10.90 -16.59
C LEU A 154 -3.75 11.28 -15.11
N TRP A 155 -4.21 10.40 -14.21
CA TRP A 155 -4.33 10.71 -12.78
C TRP A 155 -2.98 10.81 -12.07
N GLY A 156 -2.04 9.90 -12.30
CA GLY A 156 -0.71 9.97 -11.71
C GLY A 156 -0.02 11.31 -12.03
N PRO A 157 0.17 11.67 -13.32
CA PRO A 157 0.73 12.97 -13.70
C PRO A 157 -0.09 14.18 -13.23
N TYR A 158 -1.41 14.03 -13.05
CA TYR A 158 -2.25 15.09 -12.49
C TYR A 158 -1.92 15.32 -11.02
N PHE A 159 -1.83 14.27 -10.19
CA PHE A 159 -1.49 14.36 -8.77
C PHE A 159 -0.05 14.85 -8.54
N GLU A 160 0.86 14.48 -9.41
CA GLU A 160 2.25 14.96 -9.35
C GLU A 160 2.38 16.47 -9.58
N LYS A 161 1.48 17.06 -10.39
CA LYS A 161 1.53 18.48 -10.80
C LYS A 161 0.63 19.41 -9.99
N ASN A 162 -0.35 18.87 -9.31
CA ASN A 162 -1.38 19.67 -8.63
C ASN A 162 -1.41 19.35 -7.14
N ASP A 163 -1.44 20.39 -6.33
CA ASP A 163 -1.71 20.23 -4.91
C ASP A 163 -3.18 19.81 -4.70
N THR A 164 -3.37 18.56 -4.36
CA THR A 164 -4.67 17.95 -4.07
C THR A 164 -4.80 17.54 -2.61
N GLY A 165 -3.86 17.97 -1.76
CA GLY A 165 -3.78 17.59 -0.35
C GLY A 165 -3.32 16.14 -0.12
N ARG A 166 -2.88 15.43 -1.18
CA ARG A 166 -2.31 14.08 -1.05
C ARG A 166 -0.83 14.15 -0.74
N THR A 167 -0.39 13.28 0.15
CA THR A 167 1.06 13.08 0.41
C THR A 167 1.68 12.07 -0.54
N ASN A 168 0.90 11.11 -1.02
CA ASN A 168 1.31 10.10 -2.01
C ASN A 168 0.06 9.51 -2.67
N TRP A 169 0.26 8.80 -3.76
CA TRP A 169 -0.81 8.13 -4.50
C TRP A 169 -0.28 6.87 -5.20
N GLY A 170 -1.17 5.90 -5.46
CA GLY A 170 -0.83 4.80 -6.34
C GLY A 170 -2.02 3.94 -6.74
N ILE A 171 -1.74 3.05 -7.70
CA ILE A 171 -2.69 2.07 -8.23
C ILE A 171 -2.04 0.70 -8.36
N ALA A 172 -2.78 -0.34 -8.01
CA ALA A 172 -2.37 -1.73 -8.15
C ALA A 172 -3.50 -2.62 -8.66
N THR A 173 -3.13 -3.66 -9.38
CA THR A 173 -4.04 -4.73 -9.82
C THR A 173 -3.87 -5.97 -8.95
N LYS A 174 -4.98 -6.64 -8.64
CA LYS A 174 -4.99 -7.84 -7.81
C LYS A 174 -4.46 -9.05 -8.57
N ILE A 175 -3.57 -9.82 -7.95
CA ILE A 175 -2.98 -11.03 -8.52
C ILE A 175 -3.75 -12.28 -8.06
N THR A 176 -4.02 -12.40 -6.74
CA THR A 176 -4.62 -13.61 -6.17
C THR A 176 -5.99 -13.33 -5.57
N GLY A 177 -6.81 -14.38 -5.46
CA GLY A 177 -8.15 -14.30 -4.88
C GLY A 177 -9.13 -13.49 -5.74
N VAL A 178 -8.92 -13.43 -7.06
CA VAL A 178 -9.82 -12.75 -8.00
C VAL A 178 -11.03 -13.64 -8.26
N ASN A 179 -12.22 -13.11 -7.99
CA ASN A 179 -13.50 -13.74 -8.33
C ASN A 179 -14.50 -12.67 -8.80
N GLN A 180 -15.72 -13.09 -9.17
CA GLN A 180 -16.71 -12.17 -9.74
C GLN A 180 -17.23 -11.09 -8.79
N SER A 181 -17.07 -11.23 -7.49
CA SER A 181 -17.56 -10.26 -6.48
C SER A 181 -16.47 -9.41 -5.84
N ASN A 182 -15.19 -9.77 -6.02
CA ASN A 182 -14.08 -9.08 -5.38
C ASN A 182 -13.51 -7.93 -6.22
N ALA A 183 -12.89 -6.96 -5.57
CA ALA A 183 -12.10 -5.94 -6.22
C ALA A 183 -10.99 -6.56 -7.07
N THR A 184 -10.75 -6.01 -8.26
CA THR A 184 -9.65 -6.36 -9.16
C THR A 184 -8.56 -5.30 -9.20
N VAL A 185 -8.86 -4.12 -8.67
CA VAL A 185 -7.95 -2.99 -8.58
C VAL A 185 -8.09 -2.32 -7.22
N MET A 186 -7.02 -1.73 -6.75
CA MET A 186 -7.07 -0.73 -5.68
C MET A 186 -6.25 0.50 -6.05
N THR A 187 -6.70 1.66 -5.59
CA THR A 187 -5.89 2.85 -5.50
C THR A 187 -5.71 3.22 -4.03
N TRP A 188 -4.64 3.93 -3.73
CA TRP A 188 -4.47 4.54 -2.42
C TRP A 188 -4.14 6.02 -2.56
N ASP A 189 -4.67 6.79 -1.64
CA ASP A 189 -4.43 8.23 -1.49
C ASP A 189 -3.91 8.47 -0.09
N GLY A 190 -2.65 8.90 0.07
CA GLY A 190 -2.05 9.25 1.35
C GLY A 190 -2.44 10.66 1.79
N TYR A 191 -2.56 10.88 3.10
CA TYR A 191 -2.90 12.18 3.71
C TYR A 191 -2.09 12.40 4.99
N GLU A 192 -1.86 13.66 5.32
CA GLU A 192 -1.13 14.01 6.55
C GLU A 192 -1.87 13.57 7.82
N THR A 193 -3.20 13.65 7.82
CA THR A 193 -4.02 13.29 8.98
C THR A 193 -5.21 12.40 8.63
N VAL A 194 -5.70 11.65 9.63
CA VAL A 194 -6.96 10.90 9.49
C VAL A 194 -8.13 11.85 9.18
N ALA A 195 -8.14 13.05 9.75
CA ALA A 195 -9.18 14.03 9.50
C ALA A 195 -9.21 14.45 8.03
N ASP A 196 -8.07 14.66 7.38
CA ASP A 196 -8.01 15.04 5.97
C ASP A 196 -8.50 13.91 5.06
N ALA A 197 -8.14 12.65 5.36
CA ALA A 197 -8.67 11.48 4.66
C ALA A 197 -10.21 11.39 4.78
N VAL A 198 -10.76 11.64 5.98
CA VAL A 198 -12.22 11.63 6.21
C VAL A 198 -12.91 12.79 5.51
N LYS A 199 -12.36 14.01 5.55
CA LYS A 199 -12.91 15.19 4.84
C LYS A 199 -13.02 14.94 3.34
N VAL A 200 -12.01 14.31 2.73
CA VAL A 200 -12.07 13.98 1.29
C VAL A 200 -13.22 13.02 0.99
N LEU A 201 -13.46 12.01 1.85
CA LEU A 201 -14.60 11.10 1.69
C LEU A 201 -15.96 11.82 1.89
N ALA A 202 -15.99 12.85 2.75
CA ALA A 202 -17.17 13.66 2.99
C ALA A 202 -17.40 14.74 1.89
N GLY A 203 -16.47 14.89 0.94
CA GLY A 203 -16.53 15.97 -0.06
C GLY A 203 -16.16 17.35 0.48
N GLU A 204 -15.53 17.42 1.66
CA GLU A 204 -15.16 18.66 2.36
C GLU A 204 -13.65 18.96 2.28
N GLY A 205 -12.89 18.10 1.62
CA GLY A 205 -11.44 18.26 1.49
C GLY A 205 -11.04 19.29 0.43
N VAL A 206 -9.72 19.39 0.18
CA VAL A 206 -9.18 20.19 -0.91
C VAL A 206 -9.87 19.80 -2.23
N PRO A 207 -10.31 20.75 -3.06
CA PRO A 207 -10.93 20.44 -4.34
C PRO A 207 -10.02 19.55 -5.18
N GLN A 208 -10.51 18.36 -5.52
CA GLN A 208 -9.67 17.32 -6.15
C GLN A 208 -9.44 17.62 -7.64
N GLY A 209 -10.38 18.24 -8.31
CA GLY A 209 -10.38 18.37 -9.76
C GLY A 209 -10.33 17.01 -10.47
N SER A 210 -10.14 17.05 -11.78
CA SER A 210 -9.89 15.84 -12.58
C SER A 210 -9.03 16.16 -13.80
N PRO A 211 -8.21 15.24 -14.27
CA PRO A 211 -7.49 15.42 -15.51
C PRO A 211 -8.44 15.41 -16.71
N ARG A 212 -8.10 16.18 -17.75
CA ARG A 212 -8.90 16.21 -18.95
C ARG A 212 -8.86 14.87 -19.68
N GLY A 213 -10.04 14.34 -20.00
CA GLY A 213 -10.17 13.11 -20.79
C GLY A 213 -10.17 11.83 -19.95
N GLU A 214 -10.23 11.94 -18.60
CA GLU A 214 -10.43 10.77 -17.74
C GLU A 214 -11.85 10.20 -17.91
N ASN A 215 -11.99 8.90 -17.73
CA ASN A 215 -13.25 8.18 -17.92
C ASN A 215 -13.59 7.29 -16.71
N THR A 216 -13.17 7.68 -15.52
CA THR A 216 -13.36 6.89 -14.28
C THR A 216 -14.82 6.50 -14.06
N GLY A 217 -15.76 7.42 -14.35
CA GLY A 217 -17.21 7.17 -14.23
C GLY A 217 -17.74 6.12 -15.20
N GLU A 218 -17.13 5.98 -16.38
CA GLU A 218 -17.48 4.94 -17.33
C GLU A 218 -16.95 3.57 -16.91
N TYR A 219 -15.74 3.52 -16.37
CA TYR A 219 -15.14 2.27 -15.89
C TYR A 219 -15.74 1.77 -14.59
N LEU A 220 -16.15 2.67 -13.71
CA LEU A 220 -16.76 2.40 -12.41
C LEU A 220 -18.14 3.08 -12.29
N PRO A 221 -19.15 2.67 -13.06
CA PRO A 221 -20.47 3.32 -13.11
C PRO A 221 -21.18 3.31 -11.75
N ASN A 222 -20.84 2.34 -10.87
CA ASN A 222 -21.36 2.24 -9.50
C ASN A 222 -20.34 2.72 -8.45
N GLY A 223 -19.25 3.37 -8.86
CA GLY A 223 -18.16 3.78 -8.00
C GLY A 223 -17.29 2.63 -7.47
N PHE A 224 -16.50 2.92 -6.47
CA PHE A 224 -15.68 1.92 -5.78
C PHE A 224 -16.54 1.00 -4.91
N LEU A 225 -16.19 -0.29 -4.85
CA LEU A 225 -16.85 -1.29 -3.99
C LEU A 225 -16.66 -0.95 -2.50
N ALA A 226 -15.51 -0.40 -2.14
CA ALA A 226 -15.22 0.08 -0.80
C ALA A 226 -14.19 1.22 -0.84
N ARG A 227 -14.36 2.19 0.04
CA ARG A 227 -13.41 3.25 0.33
C ARG A 227 -13.16 3.25 1.82
N ILE A 228 -11.94 2.94 2.23
CA ILE A 228 -11.61 2.64 3.62
C ILE A 228 -10.52 3.58 4.08
N VAL A 229 -10.77 4.33 5.15
CA VAL A 229 -9.72 5.10 5.81
C VAL A 229 -8.89 4.17 6.67
N VAL A 230 -7.59 4.26 6.54
CA VAL A 230 -6.61 3.57 7.38
C VAL A 230 -5.68 4.58 8.02
N GLN A 231 -5.25 4.29 9.24
CA GLN A 231 -4.20 5.01 9.94
C GLN A 231 -2.93 4.16 9.93
N GLN A 232 -1.83 4.74 9.51
CA GLN A 232 -0.52 4.13 9.59
C GLN A 232 -0.04 4.16 11.05
N LEU A 233 0.12 2.99 11.64
CA LEU A 233 0.69 2.85 12.99
C LEU A 233 2.22 2.76 12.93
N MET A 234 2.75 2.14 11.88
CA MET A 234 4.17 2.03 11.62
C MET A 234 4.44 1.82 10.13
N TRP A 235 5.53 2.36 9.64
CA TRP A 235 6.09 2.09 8.33
C TRP A 235 7.60 1.98 8.44
N ILE A 236 8.19 1.04 7.71
CA ILE A 236 9.64 0.83 7.63
C ILE A 236 10.00 0.60 6.17
N ASP A 237 11.03 1.27 5.70
CA ASP A 237 11.64 1.08 4.40
C ASP A 237 13.17 1.27 4.48
N SER A 238 13.84 1.29 3.34
CA SER A 238 15.30 1.45 3.26
C SER A 238 15.82 2.84 3.67
N ASN A 239 14.93 3.82 3.87
CA ASN A 239 15.30 5.20 4.22
C ASN A 239 15.27 5.46 5.74
N GLN A 240 14.92 4.44 6.55
CA GLN A 240 14.81 4.54 8.02
C GLN A 240 15.87 3.69 8.76
#